data_da2a58c54ca037e7588160268051eb5a
#
_entry.id   da2a58c54ca037e7588160268051eb5a
#
_cell.length_a   1.000
_cell.length_b   1.000
_cell.length_c   1.000
_cell.angle_alpha   90.00
_cell.angle_beta   90.00
_cell.angle_gamma   90.00
#
_symmetry.space_group_name_H-M   'P 1'
#
loop_
_entity.id
_entity.type
_entity.pdbx_description
1 polymer ?
#
loop_
_entity_poly.entity_id
_entity_poly.type
_entity_poly.pdbx_seq_one_letter_code
_entity_poly.pdbx_strand_id
1 'polypeptide(L)'
;MPAADLQDGELELTGRIATASNGTFLAQLDGVSVVYKPVAGERPLWDFPDGDLASREFAAYLVSETLGWHVVPRTWLRDGPRGVGMVQLWQDIDPEQDAVDLVASDAVPDTGWRRVFDGTDNGNRSVALIHEDSPALRRMAVFDIVVNNADRKGAHVLAMADGRRYGVDHGLTFHVEHKLRTVLWGWRGEDLTVDELNGVECVRSSLAGDLGEALTGLITEQEIVAVAERCDRLTSEGKFPSPHGRTPPMPWPLF
;
A
#
# COMPACT_ATOMS: atom_id res chain seq x y z
N MET A 1 0.63 -25.66 3.03
CA MET A 1 2.03 -26.12 2.89
C MET A 1 2.92 -25.16 3.62
N PRO A 2 3.92 -25.60 4.43
CA PRO A 2 4.88 -24.67 4.99
C PRO A 2 5.53 -23.95 3.81
N ALA A 3 5.69 -22.64 3.94
CA ALA A 3 6.37 -21.81 2.95
C ALA A 3 7.81 -22.33 2.81
N ALA A 4 8.04 -23.26 1.87
CA ALA A 4 9.35 -23.64 1.43
C ALA A 4 10.09 -22.35 1.05
N ASP A 5 11.38 -22.40 1.21
CA ASP A 5 12.28 -21.29 1.01
C ASP A 5 12.19 -20.80 -0.45
N LEU A 6 11.20 -19.95 -0.72
CA LEU A 6 10.94 -19.36 -2.04
C LEU A 6 12.07 -18.41 -2.47
N GLN A 7 13.17 -18.33 -1.68
CA GLN A 7 14.28 -17.44 -1.99
C GLN A 7 15.20 -18.01 -3.07
N ASP A 8 15.37 -19.35 -3.16
CA ASP A 8 16.36 -20.00 -4.00
C ASP A 8 15.81 -20.66 -5.28
N GLY A 9 14.48 -20.69 -5.48
CA GLY A 9 13.84 -21.30 -6.65
C GLY A 9 14.13 -20.56 -7.97
N GLU A 10 13.96 -21.24 -9.11
CA GLU A 10 14.07 -20.62 -10.43
C GLU A 10 12.86 -19.73 -10.70
N LEU A 11 13.10 -18.47 -11.07
CA LEU A 11 12.06 -17.49 -11.41
C LEU A 11 11.81 -17.47 -12.92
N GLU A 12 10.71 -18.05 -13.36
CA GLU A 12 10.31 -18.11 -14.77
C GLU A 12 9.27 -17.04 -15.09
N LEU A 13 9.56 -16.14 -16.05
CA LEU A 13 8.62 -15.14 -16.51
C LEU A 13 7.54 -15.78 -17.38
N THR A 14 6.27 -15.62 -17.01
CA THR A 14 5.12 -16.16 -17.74
C THR A 14 4.34 -15.10 -18.51
N GLY A 15 4.49 -13.79 -18.13
CA GLY A 15 3.80 -12.71 -18.81
C GLY A 15 4.30 -11.34 -18.35
N ARG A 16 3.81 -10.28 -19.04
CA ARG A 16 4.01 -8.89 -18.64
C ARG A 16 2.66 -8.28 -18.30
N ILE A 17 2.58 -7.57 -17.18
CA ILE A 17 1.39 -6.81 -16.78
C ILE A 17 1.40 -5.50 -17.57
N ALA A 18 0.54 -5.42 -18.61
CA ALA A 18 0.57 -4.32 -19.58
C ALA A 18 0.05 -2.98 -18.99
N THR A 19 -0.78 -3.03 -17.97
CA THR A 19 -1.36 -1.84 -17.31
C THR A 19 -0.39 -1.17 -16.32
N ALA A 20 0.69 -1.85 -15.94
CA ALA A 20 1.68 -1.29 -15.02
C ALA A 20 2.57 -0.25 -15.70
N SER A 21 2.86 0.85 -15.00
CA SER A 21 3.71 1.95 -15.49
C SER A 21 5.18 1.55 -15.65
N ASN A 22 5.65 0.61 -14.82
CA ASN A 22 7.00 0.07 -14.81
C ASN A 22 7.05 -1.36 -15.38
N GLY A 23 8.24 -1.90 -15.53
CA GLY A 23 8.44 -3.28 -15.98
C GLY A 23 7.94 -4.29 -14.94
N THR A 24 6.65 -4.65 -14.99
CA THR A 24 6.01 -5.60 -14.07
C THR A 24 5.71 -6.90 -14.78
N PHE A 25 6.11 -8.01 -14.20
CA PHE A 25 5.97 -9.35 -14.80
C PHE A 25 5.20 -10.29 -13.88
N LEU A 26 4.35 -11.10 -14.48
CA LEU A 26 3.85 -12.31 -13.86
C LEU A 26 4.92 -13.40 -14.03
N ALA A 27 5.20 -14.13 -12.99
CA ALA A 27 6.21 -15.17 -12.98
C ALA A 27 5.76 -16.39 -12.16
N GLN A 28 6.45 -17.49 -12.35
CA GLN A 28 6.35 -18.70 -11.52
C GLN A 28 7.66 -18.89 -10.76
N LEU A 29 7.55 -19.23 -9.51
CA LEU A 29 8.66 -19.56 -8.62
C LEU A 29 8.36 -20.91 -7.97
N ASP A 30 9.00 -21.97 -8.42
CA ASP A 30 8.71 -23.35 -7.99
C ASP A 30 7.21 -23.72 -8.05
N GLY A 31 6.52 -23.28 -9.11
CA GLY A 31 5.08 -23.51 -9.29
C GLY A 31 4.15 -22.58 -8.51
N VAL A 32 4.70 -21.60 -7.80
CA VAL A 32 3.94 -20.55 -7.11
C VAL A 32 3.90 -19.29 -7.96
N SER A 33 2.70 -18.74 -8.20
CA SER A 33 2.55 -17.49 -8.93
C SER A 33 3.05 -16.30 -8.12
N VAL A 34 3.85 -15.45 -8.76
CA VAL A 34 4.41 -14.23 -8.16
C VAL A 34 4.38 -13.07 -9.14
N VAL A 35 4.42 -11.85 -8.62
CA VAL A 35 4.74 -10.63 -9.37
C VAL A 35 6.22 -10.35 -9.20
N TYR A 36 6.91 -10.03 -10.30
CA TYR A 36 8.30 -9.62 -10.30
C TYR A 36 8.44 -8.23 -10.93
N LYS A 37 9.05 -7.31 -10.17
CA LYS A 37 9.34 -5.93 -10.59
C LYS A 37 10.85 -5.69 -10.51
N PRO A 38 11.60 -5.83 -11.62
CA PRO A 38 13.03 -5.57 -11.64
C PRO A 38 13.35 -4.08 -11.49
N VAL A 39 14.37 -3.75 -10.70
CA VAL A 39 14.89 -2.36 -10.57
C VAL A 39 15.24 -1.76 -11.93
N ALA A 40 15.86 -2.56 -12.81
CA ALA A 40 16.19 -2.14 -14.17
C ALA A 40 14.98 -1.77 -15.06
N GLY A 41 13.75 -2.08 -14.62
CA GLY A 41 12.51 -1.75 -15.31
C GLY A 41 11.83 -0.49 -14.79
N GLU A 42 12.38 0.15 -13.78
CA GLU A 42 11.82 1.34 -13.16
C GLU A 42 12.06 2.59 -14.00
N ARG A 43 11.11 3.51 -13.98
CA ARG A 43 11.25 4.83 -14.56
C ARG A 43 11.64 5.81 -13.46
N PRO A 44 12.72 6.59 -13.63
CA PRO A 44 13.10 7.60 -12.66
C PRO A 44 11.95 8.57 -12.39
N LEU A 45 11.70 8.85 -11.13
CA LEU A 45 10.69 9.81 -10.68
C LEU A 45 11.37 11.02 -10.07
N TRP A 46 11.09 12.19 -10.60
CA TRP A 46 11.74 13.44 -10.15
C TRP A 46 11.46 13.80 -8.70
N ASP A 47 10.32 13.34 -8.15
CA ASP A 47 9.91 13.60 -6.78
C ASP A 47 10.17 12.41 -5.82
N PHE A 48 10.82 11.34 -6.30
CA PHE A 48 11.39 10.24 -5.52
C PHE A 48 12.82 9.96 -6.02
N PRO A 49 13.77 10.89 -5.79
CA PRO A 49 15.11 10.81 -6.38
C PRO A 49 16.00 9.77 -5.71
N ASP A 50 15.68 9.35 -4.49
CA ASP A 50 16.53 8.49 -3.68
C ASP A 50 16.05 7.02 -3.73
N GLY A 51 17.01 6.10 -3.89
CA GLY A 51 16.75 4.66 -3.89
C GLY A 51 15.99 4.18 -5.14
N ASP A 52 15.37 3.02 -5.01
CA ASP A 52 14.57 2.37 -6.04
C ASP A 52 13.18 1.99 -5.50
N LEU A 53 12.23 1.75 -6.40
CA LEU A 53 10.85 1.45 -6.02
C LEU A 53 10.71 0.03 -5.45
N ALA A 54 11.53 -0.92 -5.91
CA ALA A 54 11.53 -2.30 -5.44
C ALA A 54 11.93 -2.36 -3.95
N SER A 55 12.93 -1.60 -3.53
CA SER A 55 13.33 -1.47 -2.13
C SER A 55 12.23 -0.86 -1.26
N ARG A 56 11.50 0.15 -1.77
CA ARG A 56 10.35 0.76 -1.08
C ARG A 56 9.18 -0.21 -0.92
N GLU A 57 8.91 -1.04 -1.94
CA GLU A 57 7.90 -2.10 -1.85
C GLU A 57 8.23 -3.13 -0.76
N PHE A 58 9.52 -3.53 -0.67
CA PHE A 58 9.97 -4.44 0.37
C PHE A 58 9.95 -3.78 1.76
N ALA A 59 10.38 -2.53 1.88
CA ALA A 59 10.27 -1.76 3.12
C ALA A 59 8.80 -1.63 3.60
N ALA A 60 7.86 -1.40 2.69
CA ALA A 60 6.43 -1.36 2.99
C ALA A 60 5.91 -2.71 3.54
N TYR A 61 6.38 -3.83 2.99
CA TYR A 61 6.07 -5.16 3.53
C TYR A 61 6.60 -5.33 4.95
N LEU A 62 7.84 -4.93 5.25
CA LEU A 62 8.42 -5.05 6.59
C LEU A 62 7.64 -4.23 7.62
N VAL A 63 7.21 -3.02 7.28
CA VAL A 63 6.33 -2.21 8.14
C VAL A 63 4.97 -2.88 8.33
N SER A 64 4.37 -3.46 7.28
CA SER A 64 3.10 -4.19 7.35
C SER A 64 3.17 -5.38 8.31
N GLU A 65 4.28 -6.15 8.28
CA GLU A 65 4.50 -7.27 9.18
C GLU A 65 4.69 -6.79 10.64
N THR A 66 5.41 -5.69 10.84
CA THR A 66 5.62 -5.10 12.18
C THR A 66 4.32 -4.56 12.78
N LEU A 67 3.41 -4.01 11.97
CA LEU A 67 2.05 -3.64 12.40
C LEU A 67 1.22 -4.86 12.85
N GLY A 68 1.58 -6.08 12.42
CA GLY A 68 0.86 -7.32 12.69
C GLY A 68 -0.46 -7.45 11.90
N TRP A 69 -0.68 -6.61 10.89
CA TRP A 69 -1.94 -6.59 10.12
C TRP A 69 -1.85 -7.27 8.77
N HIS A 70 -0.65 -7.59 8.30
CA HIS A 70 -0.39 -8.28 7.02
C HIS A 70 -1.13 -7.62 5.85
N VAL A 71 -1.06 -6.28 5.78
CA VAL A 71 -1.69 -5.49 4.71
C VAL A 71 -1.02 -5.76 3.37
N VAL A 72 0.29 -5.99 3.35
CA VAL A 72 1.06 -6.24 2.14
C VAL A 72 1.25 -7.74 1.96
N PRO A 73 0.99 -8.33 0.78
CA PRO A 73 1.34 -9.72 0.51
C PRO A 73 2.83 -9.97 0.73
N ARG A 74 3.21 -11.22 1.07
CA ARG A 74 4.63 -11.57 1.25
C ARG A 74 5.46 -11.05 0.08
N THR A 75 6.48 -10.25 0.42
CA THR A 75 7.34 -9.52 -0.53
C THR A 75 8.79 -9.70 -0.11
N TRP A 76 9.71 -9.81 -1.08
CA TRP A 76 11.15 -9.85 -0.82
C TRP A 76 11.93 -9.34 -2.04
N LEU A 77 13.22 -9.06 -1.83
CA LEU A 77 14.16 -8.72 -2.90
C LEU A 77 14.97 -9.94 -3.29
N ARG A 78 15.21 -10.15 -4.58
CA ARG A 78 16.11 -11.18 -5.09
C ARG A 78 16.60 -10.88 -6.49
N ASP A 79 17.64 -11.62 -6.91
CA ASP A 79 18.02 -11.68 -8.31
C ASP A 79 16.98 -12.45 -9.14
N GLY A 80 16.77 -12.00 -10.35
CA GLY A 80 15.84 -12.60 -11.30
C GLY A 80 16.32 -12.45 -12.74
N PRO A 81 15.54 -12.91 -13.72
CA PRO A 81 15.93 -12.90 -15.15
C PRO A 81 16.25 -11.53 -15.74
N ARG A 82 15.88 -10.45 -15.03
CA ARG A 82 16.14 -9.05 -15.42
C ARG A 82 16.92 -8.27 -14.36
N GLY A 83 17.70 -8.97 -13.53
CA GLY A 83 18.48 -8.40 -12.43
C GLY A 83 17.74 -8.39 -11.10
N VAL A 84 18.31 -7.69 -10.12
CA VAL A 84 17.68 -7.54 -8.80
C VAL A 84 16.31 -6.87 -8.94
N GLY A 85 15.34 -7.35 -8.17
CA GLY A 85 14.00 -6.76 -8.15
C GLY A 85 13.15 -7.27 -6.98
N MET A 86 12.00 -6.67 -6.83
CA MET A 86 10.98 -7.08 -5.87
C MET A 86 10.20 -8.27 -6.43
N VAL A 87 9.98 -9.27 -5.58
CA VAL A 87 9.08 -10.39 -5.82
C VAL A 87 7.99 -10.37 -4.76
N GLN A 88 6.73 -10.49 -5.17
CA GLN A 88 5.57 -10.50 -4.30
C GLN A 88 4.67 -11.67 -4.64
N LEU A 89 4.14 -12.38 -3.62
CA LEU A 89 3.18 -13.46 -3.84
C LEU A 89 1.94 -12.92 -4.56
N TRP A 90 1.57 -13.59 -5.65
CA TRP A 90 0.29 -13.34 -6.34
C TRP A 90 -0.89 -13.61 -5.42
N GLN A 91 -1.91 -12.78 -5.52
CA GLN A 91 -3.15 -12.94 -4.78
C GLN A 91 -4.31 -13.11 -5.77
N ASP A 92 -5.10 -14.17 -5.57
CA ASP A 92 -6.31 -14.39 -6.33
C ASP A 92 -7.46 -13.62 -5.65
N ILE A 93 -7.86 -12.52 -6.28
CA ILE A 93 -8.94 -11.65 -5.77
C ILE A 93 -10.30 -12.34 -5.89
N ASP A 94 -11.23 -11.95 -5.04
CA ASP A 94 -12.64 -12.31 -5.19
C ASP A 94 -13.32 -11.33 -6.16
N PRO A 95 -13.74 -11.77 -7.35
CA PRO A 95 -14.34 -10.89 -8.34
C PRO A 95 -15.74 -10.38 -7.94
N GLU A 96 -16.36 -10.95 -6.90
CA GLU A 96 -17.67 -10.54 -6.39
C GLU A 96 -17.56 -9.46 -5.30
N GLN A 97 -16.34 -9.02 -4.94
CA GLN A 97 -16.10 -8.04 -3.91
C GLN A 97 -15.29 -6.87 -4.45
N ASP A 98 -15.80 -5.67 -4.21
CA ASP A 98 -15.08 -4.41 -4.37
C ASP A 98 -14.95 -3.74 -3.00
N ALA A 99 -13.73 -3.36 -2.62
CA ALA A 99 -13.48 -2.61 -1.38
C ALA A 99 -13.54 -1.09 -1.58
N VAL A 100 -13.39 -0.64 -2.82
CA VAL A 100 -13.47 0.77 -3.25
C VAL A 100 -14.24 0.83 -4.55
N ASP A 101 -15.21 1.73 -4.66
CA ASP A 101 -16.05 1.84 -5.84
C ASP A 101 -16.41 3.30 -6.17
N LEU A 102 -16.81 3.53 -7.42
CA LEU A 102 -17.34 4.79 -7.91
C LEU A 102 -18.78 4.57 -8.38
N VAL A 103 -19.73 4.96 -7.55
CA VAL A 103 -21.17 4.74 -7.79
C VAL A 103 -21.91 6.03 -8.12
N ALA A 104 -23.14 5.94 -8.64
CA ALA A 104 -24.00 7.10 -8.73
C ALA A 104 -24.25 7.68 -7.33
N SER A 105 -24.29 9.01 -7.19
CA SER A 105 -24.35 9.67 -5.87
C SER A 105 -25.61 9.30 -5.06
N ASP A 106 -26.68 8.89 -5.72
CA ASP A 106 -27.95 8.42 -5.16
C ASP A 106 -28.00 6.89 -4.93
N ALA A 107 -26.97 6.16 -5.36
CA ALA A 107 -26.85 4.72 -5.22
C ALA A 107 -25.84 4.29 -4.12
N VAL A 108 -25.35 5.23 -3.31
CA VAL A 108 -24.46 4.91 -2.18
C VAL A 108 -25.23 4.06 -1.18
N PRO A 109 -24.73 2.87 -0.78
CA PRO A 109 -25.39 2.03 0.22
C PRO A 109 -25.52 2.74 1.57
N ASP A 110 -26.65 2.55 2.26
CA ASP A 110 -26.94 3.16 3.57
C ASP A 110 -26.03 2.65 4.69
N THR A 111 -25.45 1.46 4.54
CA THR A 111 -24.62 0.79 5.56
C THR A 111 -23.43 0.07 4.93
N GLY A 112 -22.36 -0.10 5.72
CA GLY A 112 -21.17 -0.84 5.33
C GLY A 112 -20.22 -0.10 4.38
N TRP A 113 -20.52 1.15 4.04
CA TRP A 113 -19.73 1.97 3.13
C TRP A 113 -19.52 3.39 3.67
N ARG A 114 -18.40 3.97 3.31
CA ARG A 114 -18.02 5.34 3.62
C ARG A 114 -17.95 6.17 2.34
N ARG A 115 -18.65 7.29 2.33
CA ARG A 115 -18.52 8.28 1.25
C ARG A 115 -17.24 9.10 1.45
N VAL A 116 -16.38 9.13 0.44
CA VAL A 116 -15.11 9.84 0.45
C VAL A 116 -15.23 11.21 -0.19
N PHE A 117 -15.80 11.23 -1.39
CA PHE A 117 -15.81 12.41 -2.26
C PHE A 117 -17.00 12.35 -3.22
N ASP A 118 -17.57 13.50 -3.54
CA ASP A 118 -18.57 13.66 -4.61
C ASP A 118 -17.96 14.35 -5.82
N GLY A 119 -18.31 13.87 -7.00
CA GLY A 119 -17.81 14.39 -8.27
C GLY A 119 -18.79 14.24 -9.41
N THR A 120 -18.27 14.45 -10.60
CA THR A 120 -19.03 14.29 -11.83
C THR A 120 -18.20 13.43 -12.80
N ASP A 121 -18.82 12.44 -13.43
CA ASP A 121 -18.17 11.62 -14.44
C ASP A 121 -18.08 12.35 -15.81
N ASN A 122 -17.45 11.72 -16.79
CA ASN A 122 -17.30 12.28 -18.13
C ASN A 122 -18.66 12.48 -18.86
N GLY A 123 -19.74 11.87 -18.38
CA GLY A 123 -21.10 12.03 -18.87
C GLY A 123 -21.90 13.10 -18.10
N ASN A 124 -21.25 13.89 -17.25
CA ASN A 124 -21.87 14.92 -16.37
C ASN A 124 -22.88 14.34 -15.37
N ARG A 125 -22.76 13.06 -14.98
CA ARG A 125 -23.58 12.42 -13.96
C ARG A 125 -22.89 12.55 -12.60
N SER A 126 -23.67 12.84 -11.55
CA SER A 126 -23.17 12.90 -10.18
C SER A 126 -22.74 11.50 -9.72
N VAL A 127 -21.52 11.39 -9.24
CA VAL A 127 -20.92 10.15 -8.72
C VAL A 127 -20.29 10.39 -7.35
N ALA A 128 -20.24 9.33 -6.56
CA ALA A 128 -19.56 9.32 -5.28
C ALA A 128 -18.47 8.25 -5.28
N LEU A 129 -17.25 8.61 -4.87
CA LEU A 129 -16.24 7.65 -4.49
C LEU A 129 -16.57 7.14 -3.09
N ILE A 130 -16.65 5.84 -2.96
CA ILE A 130 -16.95 5.16 -1.70
C ILE A 130 -15.90 4.08 -1.43
N HIS A 131 -15.73 3.71 -0.18
CA HIS A 131 -15.01 2.50 0.21
C HIS A 131 -15.77 1.78 1.32
N GLU A 132 -15.52 0.48 1.49
CA GLU A 132 -16.13 -0.29 2.56
C GLU A 132 -15.73 0.22 3.94
N ASP A 133 -16.62 0.05 4.93
CA ASP A 133 -16.38 0.36 6.33
C ASP A 133 -16.02 -0.93 7.08
N SER A 134 -14.81 -1.44 6.84
CA SER A 134 -14.31 -2.66 7.46
C SER A 134 -13.04 -2.43 8.28
N PRO A 135 -12.81 -3.22 9.35
CA PRO A 135 -11.57 -3.16 10.12
C PRO A 135 -10.32 -3.44 9.28
N ALA A 136 -10.42 -4.32 8.26
CA ALA A 136 -9.29 -4.67 7.41
C ALA A 136 -8.87 -3.47 6.53
N LEU A 137 -9.83 -2.79 5.91
CA LEU A 137 -9.54 -1.62 5.09
C LEU A 137 -9.14 -0.40 5.94
N ARG A 138 -9.70 -0.28 7.14
CA ARG A 138 -9.35 0.76 8.11
C ARG A 138 -7.86 0.63 8.54
N ARG A 139 -7.37 -0.59 8.82
CA ARG A 139 -5.95 -0.86 9.08
C ARG A 139 -5.06 -0.50 7.88
N MET A 140 -5.51 -0.75 6.66
CA MET A 140 -4.79 -0.33 5.45
C MET A 140 -4.69 1.20 5.37
N ALA A 141 -5.74 1.94 5.72
CA ALA A 141 -5.68 3.40 5.75
C ALA A 141 -4.66 3.93 6.79
N VAL A 142 -4.58 3.32 7.98
CA VAL A 142 -3.54 3.64 8.98
C VAL A 142 -2.14 3.29 8.45
N PHE A 143 -1.98 2.12 7.83
CA PHE A 143 -0.73 1.73 7.19
C PHE A 143 -0.28 2.76 6.14
N ASP A 144 -1.19 3.22 5.26
CA ASP A 144 -0.88 4.23 4.24
C ASP A 144 -0.38 5.55 4.87
N ILE A 145 -0.93 5.94 6.03
CA ILE A 145 -0.47 7.13 6.76
C ILE A 145 0.95 6.91 7.30
N VAL A 146 1.23 5.75 7.90
CA VAL A 146 2.54 5.42 8.47
C VAL A 146 3.63 5.43 7.41
N VAL A 147 3.38 4.77 6.26
CA VAL A 147 4.33 4.72 5.15
C VAL A 147 4.26 5.92 4.21
N ASN A 148 3.34 6.89 4.45
CA ASN A 148 3.14 8.07 3.61
C ASN A 148 2.88 7.71 2.15
N ASN A 149 1.94 6.80 1.90
CA ASN A 149 1.63 6.31 0.56
C ASN A 149 1.11 7.44 -0.35
N ALA A 150 1.81 7.69 -1.45
CA ALA A 150 1.48 8.77 -2.38
C ALA A 150 0.57 8.35 -3.54
N ASP A 151 0.13 7.07 -3.61
CA ASP A 151 -0.65 6.57 -4.76
C ASP A 151 -1.61 5.41 -4.41
N ARG A 152 -2.31 5.44 -3.25
CA ARG A 152 -3.33 4.42 -2.95
C ARG A 152 -4.55 4.61 -3.81
N LYS A 153 -4.66 3.86 -4.90
CA LYS A 153 -5.82 3.76 -5.79
C LYS A 153 -6.79 2.66 -5.37
N GLY A 154 -8.00 2.69 -5.89
CA GLY A 154 -8.97 1.59 -5.70
C GLY A 154 -8.43 0.26 -6.23
N ALA A 155 -7.81 0.24 -7.41
CA ALA A 155 -7.21 -0.97 -8.00
C ALA A 155 -5.99 -1.52 -7.22
N HIS A 156 -5.42 -0.76 -6.28
CA HIS A 156 -4.35 -1.22 -5.41
C HIS A 156 -4.86 -1.90 -4.13
N VAL A 157 -6.18 -2.03 -3.97
CA VAL A 157 -6.83 -2.76 -2.87
C VAL A 157 -7.37 -4.07 -3.41
N LEU A 158 -6.82 -5.18 -2.93
CA LEU A 158 -7.23 -6.52 -3.32
C LEU A 158 -8.20 -7.08 -2.27
N ALA A 159 -9.47 -7.26 -2.68
CA ALA A 159 -10.48 -7.88 -1.84
C ALA A 159 -10.39 -9.41 -1.97
N MET A 160 -10.25 -10.09 -0.82
CA MET A 160 -10.09 -11.54 -0.76
C MET A 160 -11.38 -12.21 -0.27
N ALA A 161 -11.68 -13.41 -0.76
CA ALA A 161 -12.87 -14.18 -0.40
C ALA A 161 -12.98 -14.47 1.12
N ASP A 162 -11.87 -14.50 1.83
CA ASP A 162 -11.81 -14.71 3.27
C ASP A 162 -11.95 -13.42 4.11
N GLY A 163 -12.28 -12.31 3.48
CA GLY A 163 -12.47 -11.02 4.13
C GLY A 163 -11.16 -10.21 4.35
N ARG A 164 -9.99 -10.75 4.01
CA ARG A 164 -8.75 -9.98 4.01
C ARG A 164 -8.75 -8.90 2.94
N ARG A 165 -8.00 -7.86 3.18
CA ARG A 165 -7.73 -6.79 2.23
C ARG A 165 -6.23 -6.61 2.11
N TYR A 166 -5.67 -6.92 0.95
CA TYR A 166 -4.27 -6.67 0.66
C TYR A 166 -4.09 -5.35 -0.10
N GLY A 167 -3.04 -4.62 0.25
CA GLY A 167 -2.55 -3.49 -0.51
C GLY A 167 -1.36 -3.90 -1.37
N VAL A 168 -1.29 -3.39 -2.59
CA VAL A 168 -0.17 -3.58 -3.53
C VAL A 168 0.31 -2.26 -4.09
N ASP A 169 1.44 -2.27 -4.82
CA ASP A 169 2.03 -1.13 -5.51
C ASP A 169 2.49 0.00 -4.55
N HIS A 170 3.39 -0.35 -3.63
CA HIS A 170 3.90 0.53 -2.58
C HIS A 170 5.23 1.23 -2.94
N GLY A 171 5.61 1.29 -4.21
CA GLY A 171 6.83 1.95 -4.65
C GLY A 171 6.88 3.46 -4.34
N LEU A 172 5.71 4.11 -4.22
CA LEU A 172 5.60 5.55 -3.91
C LEU A 172 5.30 5.79 -2.43
N THR A 173 6.19 5.32 -1.55
CA THR A 173 6.04 5.41 -0.09
C THR A 173 7.29 6.04 0.55
N PHE A 174 7.21 6.32 1.84
CA PHE A 174 8.29 6.78 2.75
C PHE A 174 8.84 8.18 2.54
N HIS A 175 8.44 8.92 1.49
CA HIS A 175 8.96 10.27 1.28
C HIS A 175 8.96 11.11 2.56
N VAL A 176 10.02 11.91 2.77
CA VAL A 176 10.18 12.77 3.96
C VAL A 176 9.10 13.86 4.05
N GLU A 177 8.74 14.45 2.93
CA GLU A 177 7.63 15.40 2.88
C GLU A 177 6.28 14.66 2.91
N HIS A 178 5.25 15.33 3.43
CA HIS A 178 3.89 14.79 3.40
C HIS A 178 3.37 14.69 1.96
N LYS A 179 3.18 13.45 1.51
CA LYS A 179 2.69 13.12 0.16
C LYS A 179 1.50 12.16 0.17
N LEU A 180 0.88 11.93 1.31
CA LEU A 180 -0.25 10.99 1.42
C LEU A 180 -1.35 11.33 0.41
N ARG A 181 -1.59 10.39 -0.52
CA ARG A 181 -2.69 10.41 -1.49
C ARG A 181 -3.37 9.06 -1.46
N THR A 182 -4.60 9.04 -1.03
CA THR A 182 -5.34 7.80 -0.84
C THR A 182 -6.82 8.00 -1.16
N VAL A 183 -7.46 6.94 -1.64
CA VAL A 183 -8.92 6.85 -1.77
C VAL A 183 -9.61 6.49 -0.45
N LEU A 184 -8.86 6.29 0.64
CA LEU A 184 -9.35 5.78 1.93
C LEU A 184 -9.59 6.88 2.98
N TRP A 185 -10.11 8.04 2.57
CA TRP A 185 -10.36 9.18 3.46
C TRP A 185 -11.67 9.12 4.25
N GLY A 186 -12.46 8.06 4.15
CA GLY A 186 -13.79 7.99 4.77
C GLY A 186 -13.80 8.04 6.30
N TRP A 187 -12.67 7.77 6.96
CA TRP A 187 -12.53 7.83 8.43
C TRP A 187 -11.86 9.11 8.94
N ARG A 188 -11.60 10.11 8.07
CA ARG A 188 -10.95 11.37 8.48
C ARG A 188 -11.60 11.99 9.72
N GLY A 189 -10.79 12.32 10.71
CA GLY A 189 -11.23 12.94 11.97
C GLY A 189 -11.81 11.97 13.01
N GLU A 190 -12.00 10.69 12.67
CA GLU A 190 -12.41 9.66 13.63
C GLU A 190 -11.26 9.25 14.54
N ASP A 191 -11.59 8.82 15.75
CA ASP A 191 -10.63 8.29 16.71
C ASP A 191 -10.04 6.96 16.21
N LEU A 192 -8.74 6.79 16.40
CA LEU A 192 -8.08 5.51 16.20
C LEU A 192 -8.50 4.54 17.32
N THR A 193 -8.68 3.28 16.97
CA THR A 193 -8.93 2.22 17.95
C THR A 193 -7.67 1.89 18.73
N VAL A 194 -7.84 1.25 19.89
CA VAL A 194 -6.70 0.78 20.71
C VAL A 194 -5.81 -0.18 19.92
N ASP A 195 -6.40 -1.04 19.09
CA ASP A 195 -5.67 -1.99 18.23
C ASP A 195 -4.81 -1.26 17.18
N GLU A 196 -5.36 -0.20 16.56
CA GLU A 196 -4.65 0.63 15.60
C GLU A 196 -3.49 1.40 16.26
N LEU A 197 -3.73 1.99 17.42
CA LEU A 197 -2.68 2.67 18.20
C LEU A 197 -1.57 1.72 18.64
N ASN A 198 -1.91 0.51 19.10
CA ASN A 198 -0.93 -0.51 19.48
C ASN A 198 -0.07 -0.95 18.28
N GLY A 199 -0.65 -1.11 17.11
CA GLY A 199 0.11 -1.43 15.89
C GLY A 199 1.10 -0.31 15.52
N VAL A 200 0.65 0.95 15.57
CA VAL A 200 1.52 2.12 15.31
C VAL A 200 2.66 2.20 16.33
N GLU A 201 2.38 1.97 17.62
CA GLU A 201 3.40 1.97 18.68
C GLU A 201 4.41 0.81 18.51
N CYS A 202 3.94 -0.35 18.03
CA CYS A 202 4.82 -1.46 17.68
C CYS A 202 5.82 -1.07 16.59
N VAL A 203 5.38 -0.42 15.52
CA VAL A 203 6.28 0.12 14.50
C VAL A 203 7.23 1.14 15.12
N ARG A 204 6.71 2.12 15.88
CA ARG A 204 7.50 3.18 16.47
C ARG A 204 8.65 2.66 17.35
N SER A 205 8.35 1.68 18.20
CA SER A 205 9.34 1.07 19.09
C SER A 205 10.36 0.21 18.32
N SER A 206 9.91 -0.53 17.29
CA SER A 206 10.78 -1.40 16.49
C SER A 206 11.75 -0.64 15.59
N LEU A 207 11.49 0.64 15.27
CA LEU A 207 12.42 1.48 14.50
C LEU A 207 13.77 1.74 15.22
N ALA A 208 13.81 1.59 16.53
CA ALA A 208 15.06 1.69 17.29
C ALA A 208 15.88 0.38 17.33
N GLY A 209 15.40 -0.68 16.72
CA GLY A 209 16.00 -2.03 16.68
C GLY A 209 15.78 -2.71 15.33
N ASP A 210 15.24 -3.92 15.35
CA ASP A 210 15.19 -4.83 14.21
C ASP A 210 14.56 -4.22 12.95
N LEU A 211 13.47 -3.46 13.08
CA LEU A 211 12.86 -2.82 11.92
C LEU A 211 13.77 -1.72 11.35
N GLY A 212 14.34 -0.88 12.19
CA GLY A 212 15.24 0.19 11.73
C GLY A 212 16.48 -0.38 11.04
N GLU A 213 17.06 -1.45 11.57
CA GLU A 213 18.17 -2.15 10.92
C GLU A 213 17.74 -2.74 9.56
N ALA A 214 16.58 -3.39 9.49
CA ALA A 214 16.05 -3.97 8.26
C ALA A 214 15.70 -2.92 7.18
N LEU A 215 15.29 -1.73 7.57
CA LEU A 215 15.01 -0.61 6.66
C LEU A 215 16.29 0.08 6.16
N THR A 216 17.39 -0.05 6.88
CA THR A 216 18.68 0.51 6.47
C THR A 216 19.14 -0.08 5.14
N GLY A 217 19.43 0.78 4.17
CA GLY A 217 19.79 0.38 2.81
C GLY A 217 18.60 0.13 1.86
N LEU A 218 17.35 0.10 2.37
CA LEU A 218 16.13 0.08 1.56
C LEU A 218 15.58 1.49 1.32
N ILE A 219 15.61 2.31 2.37
CA ILE A 219 15.22 3.73 2.34
C ILE A 219 16.28 4.56 3.08
N THR A 220 16.22 5.87 2.93
CA THR A 220 17.19 6.78 3.58
C THR A 220 16.95 6.91 5.09
N GLU A 221 17.99 7.31 5.83
CA GLU A 221 17.87 7.59 7.29
C GLU A 221 16.81 8.66 7.56
N GLN A 222 16.73 9.69 6.70
CA GLN A 222 15.72 10.75 6.84
C GLN A 222 14.30 10.21 6.67
N GLU A 223 14.10 9.26 5.77
CA GLU A 223 12.81 8.59 5.58
C GLU A 223 12.45 7.71 6.78
N ILE A 224 13.41 7.02 7.40
CA ILE A 224 13.21 6.25 8.64
C ILE A 224 12.78 7.19 9.77
N VAL A 225 13.46 8.33 9.93
CA VAL A 225 13.07 9.36 10.91
C VAL A 225 11.65 9.87 10.64
N ALA A 226 11.32 10.13 9.39
CA ALA A 226 9.97 10.59 9.02
C ALA A 226 8.88 9.55 9.31
N VAL A 227 9.17 8.23 9.23
CA VAL A 227 8.24 7.18 9.72
C VAL A 227 8.00 7.32 11.21
N ALA A 228 9.07 7.48 12.01
CA ALA A 228 8.95 7.66 13.46
C ALA A 228 8.10 8.89 13.81
N GLU A 229 8.31 10.02 13.14
CA GLU A 229 7.54 11.25 13.36
C GLU A 229 6.05 11.08 13.00
N ARG A 230 5.72 10.30 11.96
CA ARG A 230 4.33 9.99 11.62
C ARG A 230 3.68 9.09 12.66
N CYS A 231 4.40 8.09 13.19
CA CYS A 231 3.91 7.27 14.29
C CYS A 231 3.67 8.12 15.56
N ASP A 232 4.63 8.97 15.96
CA ASP A 232 4.50 9.87 17.11
C ASP A 232 3.30 10.81 16.97
N ARG A 233 3.03 11.31 15.77
CA ARG A 233 1.86 12.14 15.50
C ARG A 233 0.55 11.37 15.63
N LEU A 234 0.45 10.18 15.02
CA LEU A 234 -0.74 9.33 15.11
C LEU A 234 -1.07 8.95 16.54
N THR A 235 -0.06 8.60 17.35
CA THR A 235 -0.26 8.23 18.76
C THR A 235 -0.64 9.44 19.61
N SER A 236 -0.06 10.63 19.35
CA SER A 236 -0.37 11.85 20.10
C SER A 236 -1.73 12.44 19.77
N GLU A 237 -2.15 12.42 18.51
CA GLU A 237 -3.44 12.95 18.06
C GLU A 237 -4.58 11.94 18.28
N GLY A 238 -4.28 10.64 18.22
CA GLY A 238 -5.23 9.55 18.40
C GLY A 238 -6.34 9.50 17.34
N LYS A 239 -6.14 10.12 16.17
CA LYS A 239 -7.17 10.30 15.14
C LYS A 239 -6.64 10.10 13.74
N PHE A 240 -7.54 9.70 12.84
CA PHE A 240 -7.27 9.79 11.40
C PHE A 240 -7.06 11.26 10.98
N PRO A 241 -5.95 11.58 10.29
CA PRO A 241 -5.71 12.94 9.82
C PRO A 241 -6.75 13.35 8.77
N SER A 242 -6.93 14.66 8.65
CA SER A 242 -7.61 15.25 7.48
C SER A 242 -6.60 15.58 6.39
N PRO A 243 -7.02 15.59 5.11
CA PRO A 243 -6.17 16.05 4.03
C PRO A 243 -5.58 17.44 4.33
N HIS A 244 -4.28 17.57 4.19
CA HIS A 244 -3.58 18.85 4.40
C HIS A 244 -2.41 18.99 3.42
N GLY A 245 -1.86 20.20 3.31
CA GLY A 245 -0.75 20.48 2.41
C GLY A 245 -1.20 21.01 1.04
N ARG A 246 -0.25 21.06 0.08
CA ARG A 246 -0.46 21.62 -1.27
C ARG A 246 -0.69 20.55 -2.34
N THR A 247 -0.45 19.29 -2.01
CA THR A 247 -0.64 18.17 -2.93
C THR A 247 -2.11 17.75 -2.96
N PRO A 248 -2.66 17.31 -4.12
CA PRO A 248 -3.98 16.71 -4.17
C PRO A 248 -4.06 15.54 -3.18
N PRO A 249 -5.15 15.42 -2.40
CA PRO A 249 -5.27 14.39 -1.36
C PRO A 249 -5.54 12.99 -1.92
N MET A 250 -5.89 12.88 -3.19
CA MET A 250 -6.18 11.62 -3.87
C MET A 250 -5.27 11.44 -5.09
N PRO A 251 -4.90 10.21 -5.43
CA PRO A 251 -4.17 9.92 -6.66
C PRO A 251 -5.07 10.13 -7.88
N TRP A 252 -4.45 10.31 -9.04
CA TRP A 252 -5.16 10.33 -10.31
C TRP A 252 -4.43 9.44 -11.33
N PRO A 253 -5.12 8.54 -12.06
CA PRO A 253 -6.55 8.19 -11.89
C PRO A 253 -6.85 7.52 -10.54
N LEU A 254 -8.15 7.44 -10.18
CA LEU A 254 -8.59 6.83 -8.90
C LEU A 254 -8.46 5.29 -8.89
N PHE A 255 -8.45 4.67 -10.10
CA PHE A 255 -8.32 3.23 -10.34
C PHE A 255 -7.24 2.94 -11.37
#